data_0c0e3bd213de782c57f7d021444cf1d3
#
_entry.id   0c0e3bd213de782c57f7d021444cf1d3
#
_cell.length_a   1.000
_cell.length_b   1.000
_cell.length_c   1.000
_cell.angle_alpha   90.00
_cell.angle_beta   90.00
_cell.angle_gamma   90.00
#
_symmetry.space_group_name_H-M   'P 1'
#
loop_
_entity.id
_entity.type
_entity.pdbx_description
1 polymer ?
#
loop_
_entity_poly.entity_id
_entity_poly.type
_entity_poly.pdbx_seq_one_letter_code
_entity_poly.pdbx_strand_id
1 'polypeptide(L)'
;SEMCIRDRGITEFLPISSSGHLVIFDKLFPAINLNTNDIAFLHIGTLFSIVIFYRARILQIFSNLIIFKFYLKIIIFGILPAVIVGLFTPIQEAIDNSSQILIYTGIAYFFLSVLLIFSERIASKNILSIEEITINQAFMIGIAQAFALMPGISRSGVTLLAAMYLGLKKADAIFYSMLIGIPTIFGA
;
A
#
# COMPACT_ATOMS: atom_id res chain seq x y z
N SER A 1 -21.44 -8.58 -9.43
CA SER A 1 -19.97 -8.78 -9.54
C SER A 1 -19.26 -7.57 -10.17
N GLU A 2 -19.80 -6.92 -11.23
CA GLU A 2 -19.14 -5.76 -11.88
C GLU A 2 -18.95 -4.55 -10.96
N MET A 3 -19.91 -4.29 -10.07
CA MET A 3 -19.81 -3.17 -9.11
C MET A 3 -18.63 -3.36 -8.15
N CYS A 4 -18.44 -4.57 -7.61
CA CYS A 4 -17.31 -4.89 -6.73
C CYS A 4 -15.96 -4.77 -7.44
N ILE A 5 -15.87 -5.13 -8.73
CA ILE A 5 -14.66 -5.04 -9.53
C ILE A 5 -14.25 -3.59 -9.74
N ARG A 6 -15.20 -2.72 -10.13
CA ARG A 6 -14.96 -1.29 -10.32
C ARG A 6 -14.56 -0.59 -9.02
N ASP A 7 -15.27 -0.89 -7.93
CA ASP A 7 -15.01 -0.27 -6.63
C ASP A 7 -13.62 -0.66 -6.11
N ARG A 8 -13.18 -1.90 -6.30
CA ARG A 8 -11.84 -2.34 -5.92
C ARG A 8 -10.74 -1.66 -6.73
N GLY A 9 -10.92 -1.49 -8.05
CA GLY A 9 -9.95 -0.79 -8.89
C GLY A 9 -9.71 0.66 -8.43
N ILE A 10 -10.75 1.33 -7.91
CA ILE A 10 -10.64 2.68 -7.36
C ILE A 10 -10.05 2.65 -5.94
N THR A 11 -10.49 1.73 -5.10
CA THR A 11 -10.09 1.66 -3.68
C THR A 11 -8.65 1.23 -3.46
N GLU A 12 -8.02 0.57 -4.44
CA GLU A 12 -6.60 0.19 -4.37
C GLU A 12 -5.68 1.41 -4.37
N PHE A 13 -6.04 2.46 -5.10
CA PHE A 13 -5.27 3.72 -5.16
C PHE A 13 -5.60 4.68 -4.03
N LEU A 14 -6.82 4.63 -3.52
CA LEU A 14 -7.23 5.46 -2.41
C LEU A 14 -6.74 4.87 -1.08
N PRO A 15 -6.42 5.70 -0.09
CA PRO A 15 -5.98 5.24 1.23
C PRO A 15 -7.14 4.71 2.09
N ILE A 16 -8.03 3.88 1.51
CA ILE A 16 -9.28 3.41 2.14
C ILE A 16 -9.39 1.88 2.28
N SER A 17 -8.30 1.15 2.04
CA SER A 17 -8.19 -0.31 2.19
C SER A 17 -9.18 -1.15 1.36
N SER A 18 -8.74 -1.60 0.19
CA SER A 18 -9.51 -2.54 -0.65
C SER A 18 -9.76 -3.88 0.04
N SER A 19 -8.78 -4.41 0.79
CA SER A 19 -8.92 -5.66 1.54
C SER A 19 -9.98 -5.58 2.63
N GLY A 20 -10.04 -4.47 3.37
CA GLY A 20 -11.07 -4.27 4.40
C GLY A 20 -12.48 -4.21 3.81
N HIS A 21 -12.64 -3.58 2.64
CA HIS A 21 -13.93 -3.60 1.93
C HIS A 21 -14.35 -5.02 1.55
N LEU A 22 -13.41 -5.86 1.08
CA LEU A 22 -13.70 -7.26 0.76
C LEU A 22 -14.19 -8.04 1.98
N VAL A 23 -13.54 -7.89 3.13
CA VAL A 23 -13.95 -8.54 4.38
C VAL A 23 -15.37 -8.14 4.76
N ILE A 24 -15.72 -6.86 4.64
CA ILE A 24 -17.07 -6.37 4.94
C ILE A 24 -18.09 -6.91 3.93
N PHE A 25 -17.77 -6.87 2.63
CA PHE A 25 -18.65 -7.38 1.58
C PHE A 25 -18.89 -8.89 1.68
N ASP A 26 -17.86 -9.68 1.95
CA ASP A 26 -17.98 -11.13 2.12
C ASP A 26 -18.92 -11.49 3.29
N LYS A 27 -18.82 -10.74 4.38
CA LYS A 27 -19.69 -10.97 5.56
C LYS A 27 -21.12 -10.46 5.37
N LEU A 28 -21.34 -9.37 4.64
CA LEU A 28 -22.67 -8.81 4.40
C LEU A 28 -23.41 -9.49 3.24
N PHE A 29 -22.65 -9.99 2.25
CA PHE A 29 -23.19 -10.58 1.03
C PHE A 29 -22.52 -11.93 0.71
N PRO A 30 -22.77 -12.99 1.51
CA PRO A 30 -22.10 -14.29 1.34
C PRO A 30 -22.36 -14.98 -0.02
N ALA A 31 -23.36 -14.50 -0.76
CA ALA A 31 -23.69 -15.03 -2.09
C ALA A 31 -22.73 -14.55 -3.20
N ILE A 32 -21.85 -13.59 -2.93
CA ILE A 32 -20.90 -13.05 -3.91
C ILE A 32 -19.55 -13.69 -3.65
N ASN A 33 -19.34 -14.91 -4.15
CA ASN A 33 -18.03 -15.56 -4.14
C ASN A 33 -17.11 -14.87 -5.15
N LEU A 34 -16.15 -14.08 -4.67
CA LEU A 34 -15.04 -13.59 -5.50
C LEU A 34 -13.99 -14.70 -5.59
N ASN A 35 -13.76 -15.21 -6.79
CA ASN A 35 -12.70 -16.18 -7.02
C ASN A 35 -11.33 -15.53 -6.90
N THR A 36 -10.32 -16.29 -6.47
CA THR A 36 -8.92 -15.84 -6.40
C THR A 36 -8.43 -15.26 -7.73
N ASN A 37 -8.93 -15.81 -8.86
CA ASN A 37 -8.60 -15.31 -10.20
C ASN A 37 -9.13 -13.88 -10.46
N ASP A 38 -10.32 -13.54 -9.96
CA ASP A 38 -10.90 -12.19 -10.10
C ASP A 38 -10.05 -11.18 -9.35
N ILE A 39 -9.56 -11.57 -8.17
CA ILE A 39 -8.67 -10.78 -7.33
C ILE A 39 -7.33 -10.53 -8.02
N ALA A 40 -6.74 -11.56 -8.62
CA ALA A 40 -5.48 -11.46 -9.35
C ALA A 40 -5.62 -10.54 -10.59
N PHE A 41 -6.72 -10.65 -11.33
CA PHE A 41 -7.00 -9.78 -12.48
C PHE A 41 -7.07 -8.29 -12.10
N LEU A 42 -7.68 -7.98 -10.95
CA LEU A 42 -7.74 -6.61 -10.44
C LEU A 42 -6.37 -6.07 -10.07
N HIS A 43 -5.54 -6.90 -9.43
CA HIS A 43 -4.16 -6.52 -9.10
C HIS A 43 -3.33 -6.24 -10.36
N ILE A 44 -3.47 -7.04 -11.41
CA ILE A 44 -2.81 -6.79 -12.70
C ILE A 44 -3.28 -5.45 -13.31
N GLY A 45 -4.59 -5.17 -13.30
CA GLY A 45 -5.13 -3.91 -13.79
C GLY A 45 -4.59 -2.68 -13.03
N THR A 46 -4.50 -2.77 -11.71
CA THR A 46 -3.94 -1.69 -10.88
C THR A 46 -2.45 -1.50 -11.14
N LEU A 47 -1.68 -2.57 -11.28
CA LEU A 47 -0.26 -2.51 -11.66
C LEU A 47 -0.06 -1.79 -13.00
N PHE A 48 -0.81 -2.16 -14.02
CA PHE A 48 -0.77 -1.50 -15.32
C PHE A 48 -1.08 0.00 -15.20
N SER A 49 -2.10 0.34 -14.43
CA SER A 49 -2.48 1.74 -14.22
C SER A 49 -1.37 2.55 -13.55
N ILE A 50 -0.69 2.01 -12.54
CA ILE A 50 0.46 2.66 -11.88
C ILE A 50 1.59 2.87 -12.89
N VAL A 51 1.94 1.83 -13.65
CA VAL A 51 3.04 1.89 -14.62
C VAL A 51 2.75 2.91 -15.73
N ILE A 52 1.52 2.92 -16.27
CA ILE A 52 1.11 3.86 -17.30
C ILE A 52 1.12 5.30 -16.77
N PHE A 53 0.55 5.53 -15.59
CA PHE A 53 0.46 6.86 -14.99
C PHE A 53 1.85 7.44 -14.69
N TYR A 54 2.73 6.64 -14.11
CA TYR A 54 4.09 7.07 -13.74
C TYR A 54 5.15 6.72 -14.79
N ARG A 55 4.77 6.35 -16.04
CA ARG A 55 5.70 5.89 -17.08
C ARG A 55 6.91 6.81 -17.29
N ALA A 56 6.69 8.14 -17.31
CA ALA A 56 7.77 9.10 -17.51
C ALA A 56 8.80 9.05 -16.36
N ARG A 57 8.34 9.02 -15.09
CA ARG A 57 9.21 8.90 -13.92
C ARG A 57 9.90 7.54 -13.85
N ILE A 58 9.19 6.46 -14.19
CA ILE A 58 9.74 5.10 -14.22
C ILE A 58 10.83 5.00 -15.31
N LEU A 59 10.60 5.53 -16.50
CA LEU A 59 11.62 5.54 -17.57
C LEU A 59 12.85 6.36 -17.16
N GLN A 60 12.69 7.47 -16.44
CA GLN A 60 13.82 8.23 -15.89
C GLN A 60 14.66 7.43 -14.91
N ILE A 61 14.06 6.52 -14.12
CA ILE A 61 14.81 5.63 -13.23
C ILE A 61 15.78 4.74 -14.03
N PHE A 62 15.35 4.27 -15.19
CA PHE A 62 16.17 3.41 -16.06
C PHE A 62 17.17 4.17 -16.94
N SER A 63 17.08 5.50 -17.03
CA SER A 63 17.95 6.30 -17.88
C SER A 63 19.41 6.38 -17.39
N ASN A 64 19.63 6.18 -16.09
CA ASN A 64 20.96 6.26 -15.47
C ASN A 64 21.15 5.17 -14.43
N LEU A 65 22.27 4.45 -14.53
CA LEU A 65 22.61 3.34 -13.63
C LEU A 65 22.72 3.76 -12.15
N ILE A 66 23.17 4.98 -11.89
CA ILE A 66 23.29 5.51 -10.51
C ILE A 66 21.90 5.72 -9.92
N ILE A 67 21.00 6.35 -10.68
CA ILE A 67 19.61 6.60 -10.32
C ILE A 67 18.92 5.25 -10.11
N PHE A 68 19.07 4.32 -11.05
CA PHE A 68 18.51 2.98 -10.95
C PHE A 68 18.93 2.25 -9.67
N LYS A 69 20.22 2.24 -9.35
CA LYS A 69 20.76 1.61 -8.12
C LYS A 69 20.22 2.25 -6.86
N PHE A 70 20.04 3.57 -6.86
CA PHE A 70 19.45 4.30 -5.75
C PHE A 70 17.99 3.86 -5.52
N TYR A 71 17.16 3.92 -6.57
CA TYR A 71 15.76 3.51 -6.49
C TYR A 71 15.62 2.03 -6.11
N LEU A 72 16.45 1.15 -6.66
CA LEU A 72 16.46 -0.26 -6.31
C LEU A 72 16.71 -0.46 -4.80
N LYS A 73 17.67 0.28 -4.21
CA LYS A 73 17.94 0.21 -2.78
C LYS A 73 16.73 0.65 -1.94
N ILE A 74 16.15 1.81 -2.23
CA ILE A 74 15.02 2.31 -1.43
C ILE A 74 13.78 1.45 -1.61
N ILE A 75 13.56 0.80 -2.75
CA ILE A 75 12.49 -0.18 -2.96
C ILE A 75 12.74 -1.42 -2.12
N ILE A 76 13.94 -2.03 -2.20
CA ILE A 76 14.27 -3.24 -1.44
C ILE A 76 14.08 -2.99 0.06
N PHE A 77 14.66 -1.92 0.60
CA PHE A 77 14.53 -1.62 2.02
C PHE A 77 13.10 -1.21 2.41
N GLY A 78 12.33 -0.60 1.49
CA GLY A 78 10.93 -0.25 1.69
C GLY A 78 9.98 -1.44 1.69
N ILE A 79 10.32 -2.57 1.07
CA ILE A 79 9.48 -3.78 1.09
C ILE A 79 9.96 -4.84 2.08
N LEU A 80 11.24 -4.84 2.43
CA LEU A 80 11.89 -5.89 3.21
C LEU A 80 11.16 -6.20 4.53
N PRO A 81 10.77 -5.25 5.38
CA PRO A 81 10.04 -5.55 6.62
C PRO A 81 8.71 -6.26 6.38
N ALA A 82 7.94 -5.81 5.38
CA ALA A 82 6.66 -6.43 5.06
C ALA A 82 6.82 -7.85 4.51
N VAL A 83 7.84 -8.09 3.68
CA VAL A 83 8.18 -9.42 3.16
C VAL A 83 8.60 -10.34 4.30
N ILE A 84 9.44 -9.88 5.23
CA ILE A 84 9.86 -10.68 6.39
C ILE A 84 8.63 -11.07 7.23
N VAL A 85 7.78 -10.10 7.58
CA VAL A 85 6.59 -10.40 8.38
C VAL A 85 5.63 -11.32 7.63
N GLY A 86 5.36 -11.06 6.34
CA GLY A 86 4.43 -11.85 5.53
C GLY A 86 4.87 -13.30 5.29
N LEU A 87 6.18 -13.54 5.11
CA LEU A 87 6.70 -14.89 4.84
C LEU A 87 6.99 -15.69 6.10
N PHE A 88 7.42 -15.04 7.18
CA PHE A 88 7.90 -15.74 8.37
C PHE A 88 6.90 -15.76 9.53
N THR A 89 5.74 -15.12 9.39
CA THR A 89 4.73 -15.12 10.44
C THR A 89 3.36 -15.54 9.88
N PRO A 90 2.58 -16.37 10.60
CA PRO A 90 1.23 -16.75 10.20
C PRO A 90 0.18 -15.69 10.60
N ILE A 91 0.60 -14.44 10.80
CA ILE A 91 -0.26 -13.36 11.32
C ILE A 91 -1.46 -13.14 10.40
N GLN A 92 -1.24 -13.12 9.09
CA GLN A 92 -2.30 -12.89 8.13
C GLN A 92 -3.34 -14.00 8.17
N GLU A 93 -2.92 -15.27 8.13
CA GLU A 93 -3.82 -16.42 8.23
C GLU A 93 -4.57 -16.45 9.57
N ALA A 94 -3.90 -16.12 10.67
CA ALA A 94 -4.52 -16.09 11.99
C ALA A 94 -5.60 -14.99 12.10
N ILE A 95 -5.40 -13.84 11.45
CA ILE A 95 -6.38 -12.75 11.45
C ILE A 95 -7.55 -13.07 10.51
N ASP A 96 -7.28 -13.58 9.31
CA ASP A 96 -8.28 -13.89 8.29
C ASP A 96 -9.23 -15.00 8.77
N ASN A 97 -8.73 -15.96 9.52
CA ASN A 97 -9.53 -17.05 10.14
C ASN A 97 -10.19 -16.66 11.47
N SER A 98 -9.97 -15.43 11.95
CA SER A 98 -10.56 -14.99 13.22
C SER A 98 -12.06 -14.73 13.10
N SER A 99 -12.85 -15.21 14.08
CA SER A 99 -14.26 -14.85 14.20
C SER A 99 -14.50 -13.36 14.45
N GLN A 100 -13.46 -12.62 14.87
CA GLN A 100 -13.50 -11.20 15.20
C GLN A 100 -12.92 -10.31 14.09
N ILE A 101 -12.73 -10.84 12.87
CA ILE A 101 -12.11 -10.11 11.75
C ILE A 101 -12.80 -8.76 11.47
N LEU A 102 -14.12 -8.67 11.59
CA LEU A 102 -14.87 -7.41 11.42
C LEU A 102 -14.50 -6.36 12.46
N ILE A 103 -14.27 -6.77 13.71
CA ILE A 103 -13.87 -5.84 14.78
C ILE A 103 -12.46 -5.32 14.51
N TYR A 104 -11.53 -6.21 14.15
CA TYR A 104 -10.16 -5.81 13.80
C TYR A 104 -10.15 -4.87 12.60
N THR A 105 -10.91 -5.18 11.56
CA THR A 105 -11.06 -4.32 10.38
C THR A 105 -11.65 -2.95 10.74
N GLY A 106 -12.67 -2.91 11.59
CA GLY A 106 -13.28 -1.65 12.05
C GLY A 106 -12.31 -0.78 12.86
N ILE A 107 -11.56 -1.38 13.79
CA ILE A 107 -10.52 -0.69 14.56
C ILE A 107 -9.42 -0.15 13.63
N ALA A 108 -8.99 -0.95 12.65
CA ALA A 108 -7.99 -0.56 11.67
C ALA A 108 -8.44 0.63 10.81
N TYR A 109 -9.69 0.64 10.36
CA TYR A 109 -10.29 1.78 9.65
C TYR A 109 -10.36 3.04 10.50
N PHE A 110 -10.80 2.91 11.75
CA PHE A 110 -10.86 4.04 12.67
C PHE A 110 -9.48 4.64 12.88
N PHE A 111 -8.48 3.82 13.17
CA PHE A 111 -7.10 4.26 13.38
C PHE A 111 -6.53 4.95 12.12
N LEU A 112 -6.69 4.35 10.95
CA LEU A 112 -6.23 4.92 9.68
C LEU A 112 -6.90 6.25 9.38
N SER A 113 -8.22 6.37 9.62
CA SER A 113 -8.95 7.62 9.38
C SER A 113 -8.45 8.76 10.26
N VAL A 114 -8.17 8.48 11.53
CA VAL A 114 -7.58 9.46 12.46
C VAL A 114 -6.20 9.93 11.95
N LEU A 115 -5.34 8.99 11.53
CA LEU A 115 -4.03 9.34 10.96
C LEU A 115 -4.15 10.19 9.69
N LEU A 116 -5.11 9.89 8.82
CA LEU A 116 -5.34 10.65 7.58
C LEU A 116 -5.79 12.08 7.87
N ILE A 117 -6.66 12.30 8.85
CA ILE A 117 -7.11 13.65 9.24
C ILE A 117 -5.93 14.52 9.67
N PHE A 118 -4.98 13.96 10.42
CA PHE A 118 -3.79 14.69 10.86
C PHE A 118 -2.73 14.87 9.76
N SER A 119 -2.79 14.08 8.70
CA SER A 119 -1.77 14.09 7.64
C SER A 119 -1.65 15.42 6.89
N GLU A 120 -2.74 16.13 6.69
CA GLU A 120 -2.74 17.41 5.95
C GLU A 120 -1.92 18.49 6.66
N ARG A 121 -1.95 18.53 8.00
CA ARG A 121 -1.16 19.48 8.79
C ARG A 121 0.35 19.24 8.67
N ILE A 122 0.74 18.00 8.42
CA ILE A 122 2.13 17.58 8.28
C ILE A 122 2.62 17.86 6.86
N ALA A 123 1.79 17.53 5.86
CA ALA A 123 2.11 17.70 4.44
C ALA A 123 2.51 19.14 4.06
N SER A 124 1.94 20.15 4.70
CA SER A 124 2.20 21.55 4.40
C SER A 124 3.63 22.02 4.70
N LYS A 125 4.38 21.27 5.52
CA LYS A 125 5.75 21.59 5.94
C LYS A 125 6.82 20.73 5.27
N ASN A 126 6.41 19.74 4.47
CA ASN A 126 7.34 18.77 3.91
C ASN A 126 8.05 19.32 2.67
N ILE A 127 9.38 19.22 2.66
CA ILE A 127 10.26 19.75 1.62
C ILE A 127 11.15 18.69 0.98
N LEU A 128 11.25 17.49 1.59
CA LEU A 128 12.15 16.44 1.14
C LEU A 128 11.65 15.84 -0.18
N SER A 129 12.54 15.77 -1.18
CA SER A 129 12.25 15.06 -2.43
C SER A 129 12.60 13.56 -2.30
N ILE A 130 12.10 12.75 -3.22
CA ILE A 130 12.35 11.29 -3.17
C ILE A 130 13.84 10.97 -3.39
N GLU A 131 14.57 11.81 -4.11
CA GLU A 131 16.00 11.65 -4.36
C GLU A 131 16.86 11.87 -3.10
N GLU A 132 16.28 12.49 -2.08
CA GLU A 132 16.94 12.81 -0.80
C GLU A 132 16.59 11.80 0.31
N ILE A 133 15.70 10.85 0.02
CA ILE A 133 15.31 9.83 1.02
C ILE A 133 16.50 8.95 1.41
N THR A 134 16.68 8.74 2.70
CA THR A 134 17.69 7.84 3.23
C THR A 134 17.19 6.39 3.26
N ILE A 135 18.13 5.43 3.27
CA ILE A 135 17.79 4.01 3.42
C ILE A 135 17.03 3.74 4.73
N ASN A 136 17.40 4.43 5.81
CA ASN A 136 16.71 4.30 7.10
C ASN A 136 15.25 4.78 7.00
N GLN A 137 14.98 5.87 6.32
CA GLN A 137 13.61 6.34 6.08
C GLN A 137 12.84 5.35 5.22
N ALA A 138 13.43 4.81 4.15
CA ALA A 138 12.82 3.78 3.33
C ALA A 138 12.47 2.53 4.16
N PHE A 139 13.37 2.09 5.05
CA PHE A 139 13.14 0.97 5.95
C PHE A 139 12.02 1.25 6.95
N MET A 140 11.95 2.46 7.52
CA MET A 140 10.86 2.86 8.42
C MET A 140 9.49 2.86 7.71
N ILE A 141 9.43 3.30 6.44
CA ILE A 141 8.22 3.19 5.62
C ILE A 141 7.87 1.70 5.40
N GLY A 142 8.88 0.85 5.20
CA GLY A 142 8.70 -0.60 5.11
C GLY A 142 8.14 -1.24 6.39
N ILE A 143 8.55 -0.78 7.57
CA ILE A 143 7.94 -1.19 8.84
C ILE A 143 6.46 -0.78 8.88
N ALA A 144 6.16 0.46 8.50
CA ALA A 144 4.78 0.91 8.39
C ALA A 144 3.97 0.05 7.39
N GLN A 145 4.59 -0.37 6.27
CA GLN A 145 3.96 -1.28 5.31
C GLN A 145 3.66 -2.66 5.90
N ALA A 146 4.47 -3.17 6.83
CA ALA A 146 4.22 -4.46 7.48
C ALA A 146 2.90 -4.46 8.29
N PHE A 147 2.50 -3.33 8.86
CA PHE A 147 1.19 -3.20 9.51
C PHE A 147 0.01 -3.32 8.53
N ALA A 148 0.23 -3.05 7.24
CA ALA A 148 -0.79 -3.18 6.21
C ALA A 148 -1.12 -4.63 5.82
N LEU A 149 -0.45 -5.63 6.41
CA LEU A 149 -0.86 -7.03 6.35
C LEU A 149 -2.16 -7.28 7.14
N MET A 150 -2.52 -6.38 8.06
CA MET A 150 -3.81 -6.43 8.76
C MET A 150 -4.94 -5.94 7.84
N PRO A 151 -6.05 -6.68 7.70
CA PRO A 151 -7.20 -6.25 6.95
C PRO A 151 -7.78 -4.95 7.56
N GLY A 152 -8.17 -4.01 6.68
CA GLY A 152 -8.62 -2.68 7.11
C GLY A 152 -7.53 -1.62 7.13
N ILE A 153 -6.24 -1.98 7.25
CA ILE A 153 -5.15 -1.03 7.07
C ILE A 153 -4.84 -0.92 5.57
N SER A 154 -5.03 0.27 5.02
CA SER A 154 -4.66 0.53 3.63
C SER A 154 -3.14 0.59 3.49
N ARG A 155 -2.57 -0.30 2.66
CA ARG A 155 -1.15 -0.30 2.35
C ARG A 155 -0.71 1.04 1.75
N SER A 156 -1.40 1.53 0.73
CA SER A 156 -1.12 2.84 0.12
C SER A 156 -1.29 3.98 1.13
N GLY A 157 -2.29 3.90 2.01
CA GLY A 157 -2.54 4.89 3.06
C GLY A 157 -1.41 4.96 4.09
N VAL A 158 -1.04 3.82 4.68
CA VAL A 158 -0.04 3.80 5.75
C VAL A 158 1.37 4.13 5.23
N THR A 159 1.73 3.67 4.03
CA THR A 159 3.04 4.00 3.42
C THR A 159 3.12 5.46 3.00
N LEU A 160 2.04 6.03 2.46
CA LEU A 160 1.92 7.46 2.17
C LEU A 160 2.09 8.29 3.44
N LEU A 161 1.34 7.96 4.49
CA LEU A 161 1.43 8.65 5.77
C LEU A 161 2.83 8.58 6.37
N ALA A 162 3.44 7.39 6.41
CA ALA A 162 4.79 7.21 6.92
C ALA A 162 5.81 8.05 6.13
N ALA A 163 5.72 8.08 4.80
CA ALA A 163 6.57 8.89 3.95
C ALA A 163 6.40 10.39 4.24
N MET A 164 5.16 10.86 4.42
CA MET A 164 4.88 12.24 4.77
C MET A 164 5.38 12.59 6.18
N TYR A 165 5.20 11.71 7.17
CA TYR A 165 5.73 11.90 8.52
C TYR A 165 7.26 11.99 8.55
N LEU A 166 7.94 11.31 7.63
CA LEU A 166 9.39 11.37 7.47
C LEU A 166 9.88 12.56 6.63
N GLY A 167 8.96 13.45 6.22
CA GLY A 167 9.28 14.73 5.61
C GLY A 167 9.19 14.78 4.08
N LEU A 168 8.78 13.70 3.39
CA LEU A 168 8.63 13.72 1.94
C LEU A 168 7.49 14.64 1.52
N LYS A 169 7.69 15.39 0.43
CA LYS A 169 6.62 16.13 -0.25
C LYS A 169 5.49 15.19 -0.63
N LYS A 170 4.25 15.65 -0.53
CA LYS A 170 3.05 14.84 -0.81
C LYS A 170 3.12 14.08 -2.14
N ALA A 171 3.54 14.77 -3.22
CA ALA A 171 3.66 14.16 -4.55
C ALA A 171 4.70 13.02 -4.60
N ASP A 172 5.82 13.17 -3.92
CA ASP A 172 6.88 12.17 -3.86
C ASP A 172 6.54 11.04 -2.89
N ALA A 173 5.83 11.33 -1.81
CA ALA A 173 5.29 10.33 -0.89
C ALA A 173 4.27 9.42 -1.59
N ILE A 174 3.37 10.00 -2.40
CA ILE A 174 2.42 9.23 -3.23
C ILE A 174 3.18 8.36 -4.24
N PHE A 175 4.14 8.95 -4.97
CA PHE A 175 4.93 8.22 -5.94
C PHE A 175 5.69 7.06 -5.29
N TYR A 176 6.36 7.28 -4.16
CA TYR A 176 7.11 6.24 -3.46
C TYR A 176 6.20 5.12 -2.93
N SER A 177 5.06 5.48 -2.34
CA SER A 177 4.05 4.51 -1.89
C SER A 177 3.57 3.61 -3.05
N MET A 178 3.29 4.18 -4.22
CA MET A 178 2.90 3.42 -5.41
C MET A 178 4.06 2.56 -5.95
N LEU A 179 5.28 3.10 -5.95
CA LEU A 179 6.47 2.42 -6.44
C LEU A 179 6.80 1.16 -5.63
N ILE A 180 6.77 1.23 -4.28
CA ILE A 180 6.95 0.04 -3.43
C ILE A 180 5.74 -0.89 -3.46
N GLY A 181 4.59 -0.36 -3.88
CA GLY A 181 3.38 -1.13 -4.12
C GLY A 181 3.49 -2.11 -5.29
N ILE A 182 4.26 -1.79 -6.33
CA ILE A 182 4.41 -2.65 -7.52
C ILE A 182 4.90 -4.06 -7.14
N PRO A 183 6.07 -4.23 -6.49
CA PRO A 183 6.55 -5.56 -6.12
C PRO A 183 5.68 -6.25 -5.07
N THR A 184 5.05 -5.51 -4.16
CA THR A 184 4.18 -6.12 -3.14
C THR A 184 2.85 -6.62 -3.71
N ILE A 185 2.26 -5.93 -4.69
CA ILE A 185 1.06 -6.42 -5.40
C ILE A 185 1.41 -7.64 -6.26
N PHE A 186 2.60 -7.65 -6.87
CA PHE A 186 3.04 -8.76 -7.72
C PHE A 186 3.33 -10.03 -6.92
N GLY A 187 3.70 -9.90 -5.65
CA GLY A 187 4.02 -11.01 -4.75
C GLY A 187 2.86 -11.49 -3.87
N ALA A 188 1.69 -10.86 -3.96
CA ALA A 188 0.48 -11.21 -3.22
C ALA A 188 -0.46 -12.07 -4.08
#